data_2423f6816d3be5989b2a6da1f959ae8f
#
_entry.id   2423f6816d3be5989b2a6da1f959ae8f
#
_cell.length_a   1.000
_cell.length_b   1.000
_cell.length_c   1.000
_cell.angle_alpha   90.00
_cell.angle_beta   90.00
_cell.angle_gamma   90.00
#
_symmetry.space_group_name_H-M   'P 1'
#
loop_
_entity.id
_entity.type
_entity.pdbx_description
1 polymer ?
#
loop_
_entity_poly.entity_id
_entity_poly.type
_entity_poly.pdbx_seq_one_letter_code
_entity_poly.pdbx_strand_id
1 'polypeptide(L)'
;MNIVLFSDDDCATPDCINGGCVFYKNDKSINNCFVFYKNDERYLHIKKVLHLKEGDVFKAGIINGKIGEAIISHLSEEKILFSFCPNTPDKAETIPLPLPPIKIILGFPRPIQLRRALRDAASLGFSEIVLCGTDLGERSYLKSNLSSPEEIKKYLLDGISQAGQTLLPDFSFCSSIKEALKDLKAASFKGSKVLLDIGDFPSLSTFKMKKGEELTIAIGSERGWTQNERETFFSEGFISYSMGKRILRTETALTSALSVLLANNGFWG
;
A
#
# COMPACT_ATOMS: atom_id res chain seq x y z
N MET A 1 1.11 -13.82 -3.91
CA MET A 1 -0.01 -13.40 -3.04
C MET A 1 -0.04 -14.34 -1.84
N ASN A 2 0.19 -13.82 -0.65
CA ASN A 2 0.22 -14.62 0.59
C ASN A 2 -1.13 -14.63 1.32
N ILE A 3 -1.99 -13.66 1.00
CA ILE A 3 -3.35 -13.55 1.49
C ILE A 3 -4.24 -13.05 0.35
N VAL A 4 -5.45 -13.57 0.24
CA VAL A 4 -6.45 -13.09 -0.73
C VAL A 4 -7.28 -12.00 -0.08
N LEU A 5 -7.23 -10.79 -0.64
CA LEU A 5 -7.94 -9.62 -0.13
C LEU A 5 -9.30 -9.46 -0.79
N PHE A 6 -10.30 -9.08 -0.01
CA PHE A 6 -11.66 -8.82 -0.48
C PHE A 6 -12.30 -7.67 0.34
N SER A 7 -13.45 -7.18 -0.12
CA SER A 7 -14.22 -6.12 0.51
C SER A 7 -15.71 -6.46 0.56
N ASP A 8 -16.51 -5.60 1.14
CA ASP A 8 -17.96 -5.75 1.16
C ASP A 8 -18.58 -5.74 -0.26
N ASP A 9 -17.88 -5.15 -1.24
CA ASP A 9 -18.33 -5.17 -2.65
C ASP A 9 -18.29 -6.59 -3.24
N ASP A 10 -17.55 -7.50 -2.65
CA ASP A 10 -17.47 -8.90 -3.05
C ASP A 10 -18.55 -9.78 -2.39
N CYS A 11 -19.48 -9.21 -1.60
CA CYS A 11 -20.58 -9.95 -0.98
C CYS A 11 -21.46 -10.60 -2.05
N ALA A 12 -21.74 -11.88 -1.87
CA ALA A 12 -22.61 -12.62 -2.76
C ALA A 12 -24.08 -12.18 -2.56
N THR A 13 -24.75 -11.81 -3.65
CA THR A 13 -26.20 -11.52 -3.63
C THR A 13 -27.01 -12.82 -3.54
N PRO A 14 -28.31 -12.78 -3.11
CA PRO A 14 -29.16 -13.96 -3.05
C PRO A 14 -29.22 -14.76 -4.36
N ASP A 15 -29.15 -14.08 -5.52
CA ASP A 15 -29.14 -14.72 -6.83
C ASP A 15 -27.86 -15.51 -7.13
N CYS A 16 -26.77 -15.18 -6.43
CA CYS A 16 -25.50 -15.92 -6.54
C CYS A 16 -25.50 -17.21 -5.73
N ILE A 17 -26.41 -17.36 -4.75
CA ILE A 17 -26.38 -18.37 -3.69
C ILE A 17 -27.14 -19.65 -4.07
N ASN A 18 -27.83 -19.70 -5.20
CA ASN A 18 -28.65 -20.86 -5.66
C ASN A 18 -27.84 -22.17 -5.88
N GLY A 19 -26.82 -22.41 -5.04
CA GLY A 19 -25.94 -23.57 -5.14
C GLY A 19 -25.18 -23.94 -3.87
N GLY A 20 -25.59 -23.51 -2.65
CA GLY A 20 -25.06 -24.16 -1.46
C GLY A 20 -24.14 -23.40 -0.50
N CYS A 21 -24.34 -22.11 -0.29
CA CYS A 21 -23.73 -21.47 0.90
C CYS A 21 -24.41 -22.01 2.17
N VAL A 22 -23.66 -22.72 2.99
CA VAL A 22 -24.10 -23.16 4.31
C VAL A 22 -24.01 -21.97 5.26
N PHE A 23 -25.15 -21.40 5.59
CA PHE A 23 -25.24 -20.37 6.64
C PHE A 23 -25.00 -21.05 8.01
N TYR A 24 -23.93 -20.65 8.70
CA TYR A 24 -23.84 -20.93 10.14
C TYR A 24 -24.85 -20.03 10.86
N LYS A 25 -25.93 -20.64 11.36
CA LYS A 25 -27.18 -20.03 11.86
C LYS A 25 -27.06 -19.18 13.14
N ASN A 26 -25.90 -18.85 13.66
CA ASN A 26 -25.77 -18.30 15.02
C ASN A 26 -25.29 -16.85 15.14
N ASP A 27 -25.13 -16.09 14.05
CA ASP A 27 -24.82 -14.68 14.21
C ASP A 27 -25.66 -13.84 13.24
N LYS A 28 -26.47 -12.90 13.79
CA LYS A 28 -27.43 -12.07 13.09
C LYS A 28 -26.80 -10.91 12.29
N SER A 29 -25.50 -10.92 12.09
CA SER A 29 -24.79 -9.86 11.39
C SER A 29 -23.87 -10.43 10.33
N ILE A 30 -24.16 -10.08 9.07
CA ILE A 30 -23.34 -10.20 7.87
C ILE A 30 -23.57 -11.50 7.09
N ASN A 31 -23.97 -11.32 5.83
CA ASN A 31 -23.84 -12.33 4.78
C ASN A 31 -22.36 -12.75 4.68
N ASN A 32 -21.98 -13.85 5.33
CA ASN A 32 -20.60 -14.38 5.30
C ASN A 32 -20.27 -15.10 3.99
N CYS A 33 -20.95 -14.80 2.91
CA CYS A 33 -20.73 -15.40 1.61
C CYS A 33 -20.23 -14.34 0.62
N PHE A 34 -19.11 -14.62 -0.01
CA PHE A 34 -18.44 -13.75 -0.96
C PHE A 34 -18.27 -14.46 -2.31
N VAL A 35 -18.09 -13.69 -3.37
CA VAL A 35 -17.99 -14.20 -4.73
C VAL A 35 -16.84 -13.56 -5.50
N PHE A 36 -16.06 -14.39 -6.21
CA PHE A 36 -15.17 -13.94 -7.27
C PHE A 36 -15.59 -14.56 -8.59
N TYR A 37 -15.70 -13.74 -9.62
CA TYR A 37 -16.05 -14.20 -10.96
C TYR A 37 -14.82 -14.55 -11.79
N LYS A 38 -14.97 -15.32 -12.85
CA LYS A 38 -13.90 -15.88 -13.71
C LYS A 38 -12.89 -14.85 -14.26
N ASN A 39 -13.32 -13.58 -14.41
CA ASN A 39 -12.46 -12.50 -14.91
C ASN A 39 -11.67 -11.81 -13.80
N ASP A 40 -11.91 -12.16 -12.53
CA ASP A 40 -11.21 -11.63 -11.38
C ASP A 40 -9.84 -12.31 -11.25
N GLU A 41 -8.78 -11.52 -11.05
CA GLU A 41 -7.43 -12.04 -10.85
C GLU A 41 -7.34 -12.95 -9.62
N ARG A 42 -8.16 -12.69 -8.58
CA ARG A 42 -8.24 -13.52 -7.36
C ARG A 42 -8.83 -14.89 -7.65
N TYR A 43 -9.87 -14.95 -8.49
CA TYR A 43 -10.42 -16.23 -8.98
C TYR A 43 -9.33 -17.03 -9.72
N LEU A 44 -8.63 -16.38 -10.65
CA LEU A 44 -7.57 -17.02 -11.42
C LEU A 44 -6.43 -17.51 -10.54
N HIS A 45 -6.08 -16.74 -9.51
CA HIS A 45 -5.05 -17.11 -8.54
C HIS A 45 -5.45 -18.36 -7.75
N ILE A 46 -6.66 -18.39 -7.18
CA ILE A 46 -7.16 -19.51 -6.38
C ILE A 46 -7.22 -20.79 -7.24
N LYS A 47 -7.77 -20.68 -8.46
CA LYS A 47 -7.99 -21.84 -9.32
C LYS A 47 -6.73 -22.33 -10.02
N LYS A 48 -5.90 -21.42 -10.60
CA LYS A 48 -4.79 -21.77 -11.47
C LYS A 48 -3.43 -21.76 -10.78
N VAL A 49 -3.25 -21.04 -9.67
CA VAL A 49 -1.98 -20.95 -8.97
C VAL A 49 -2.01 -21.78 -7.69
N LEU A 50 -3.05 -21.64 -6.89
CA LEU A 50 -3.21 -22.42 -5.66
C LEU A 50 -3.81 -23.80 -5.91
N HIS A 51 -4.47 -24.02 -7.05
CA HIS A 51 -5.12 -25.29 -7.43
C HIS A 51 -6.15 -25.80 -6.39
N LEU A 52 -6.81 -24.88 -5.70
CA LEU A 52 -7.78 -25.20 -4.66
C LEU A 52 -9.09 -25.72 -5.25
N LYS A 53 -9.83 -26.50 -4.43
CA LYS A 53 -11.10 -27.15 -4.77
C LYS A 53 -12.18 -26.77 -3.74
N GLU A 54 -13.42 -27.18 -3.99
CA GLU A 54 -14.50 -27.06 -3.00
C GLU A 54 -14.11 -27.77 -1.70
N GLY A 55 -14.35 -27.08 -0.57
CA GLY A 55 -13.96 -27.52 0.77
C GLY A 55 -12.56 -27.08 1.20
N ASP A 56 -11.70 -26.65 0.29
CA ASP A 56 -10.36 -26.19 0.64
C ASP A 56 -10.38 -24.83 1.33
N VAL A 57 -9.35 -24.58 2.14
CA VAL A 57 -9.17 -23.36 2.93
C VAL A 57 -8.02 -22.54 2.39
N PHE A 58 -8.16 -21.21 2.38
CA PHE A 58 -7.10 -20.29 2.01
C PHE A 58 -7.04 -19.09 2.97
N LYS A 59 -5.86 -18.48 3.12
CA LYS A 59 -5.69 -17.25 3.88
C LYS A 59 -6.41 -16.10 3.18
N ALA A 60 -7.27 -15.39 3.92
CA ALA A 60 -8.07 -14.29 3.40
C ALA A 60 -8.11 -13.12 4.39
N GLY A 61 -8.42 -11.93 3.88
CA GLY A 61 -8.56 -10.74 4.72
C GLY A 61 -9.48 -9.70 4.11
N ILE A 62 -10.23 -9.03 4.97
CA ILE A 62 -11.05 -7.88 4.57
C ILE A 62 -10.13 -6.66 4.44
N ILE A 63 -10.17 -5.95 3.33
CA ILE A 63 -9.40 -4.72 3.12
C ILE A 63 -9.73 -3.74 4.26
N ASN A 64 -8.71 -3.22 4.92
CA ASN A 64 -8.80 -2.40 6.14
C ASN A 64 -9.49 -3.08 7.33
N GLY A 65 -9.53 -4.41 7.32
CA GLY A 65 -10.24 -5.21 8.33
C GLY A 65 -9.44 -6.42 8.79
N LYS A 66 -10.18 -7.40 9.30
CA LYS A 66 -9.63 -8.59 9.94
C LYS A 66 -8.94 -9.53 8.95
N ILE A 67 -7.93 -10.22 9.43
CA ILE A 67 -7.26 -11.36 8.78
C ILE A 67 -7.94 -12.64 9.26
N GLY A 68 -8.02 -13.64 8.38
CA GLY A 68 -8.63 -14.93 8.71
C GLY A 68 -8.45 -15.96 7.62
N GLU A 69 -9.35 -16.92 7.61
CA GLU A 69 -9.40 -18.02 6.67
C GLU A 69 -10.72 -18.00 5.90
N ALA A 70 -10.67 -18.35 4.63
CA ALA A 70 -11.85 -18.54 3.81
C ALA A 70 -11.97 -19.99 3.36
N ILE A 71 -13.18 -20.49 3.33
CA ILE A 71 -13.51 -21.87 2.90
C ILE A 71 -14.30 -21.78 1.60
N ILE A 72 -13.85 -22.49 0.56
CA ILE A 72 -14.54 -22.55 -0.72
C ILE A 72 -15.79 -23.39 -0.58
N SER A 73 -16.95 -22.77 -0.71
CA SER A 73 -18.25 -23.46 -0.67
C SER A 73 -18.73 -23.94 -2.04
N HIS A 74 -18.27 -23.28 -3.12
CA HIS A 74 -18.59 -23.68 -4.49
C HIS A 74 -17.50 -23.17 -5.47
N LEU A 75 -17.09 -24.03 -6.40
CA LEU A 75 -16.12 -23.71 -7.44
C LEU A 75 -16.62 -24.19 -8.79
N SER A 76 -16.87 -23.26 -9.70
CA SER A 76 -17.28 -23.54 -11.09
C SER A 76 -16.33 -22.88 -12.10
N GLU A 77 -16.62 -23.02 -13.39
CA GLU A 77 -15.89 -22.31 -14.45
C GLU A 77 -16.18 -20.80 -14.47
N GLU A 78 -17.27 -20.36 -13.84
CA GLU A 78 -17.76 -18.97 -13.89
C GLU A 78 -17.47 -18.19 -12.60
N LYS A 79 -17.44 -18.87 -11.43
CA LYS A 79 -17.32 -18.21 -10.12
C LYS A 79 -16.79 -19.13 -9.03
N ILE A 80 -16.26 -18.51 -7.98
CA ILE A 80 -15.95 -19.11 -6.68
C ILE A 80 -16.84 -18.45 -5.64
N LEU A 81 -17.56 -19.25 -4.84
CA LEU A 81 -18.21 -18.80 -3.63
C LEU A 81 -17.40 -19.26 -2.42
N PHE A 82 -17.24 -18.41 -1.43
CA PHE A 82 -16.52 -18.73 -0.21
C PHE A 82 -17.15 -18.06 1.01
N SER A 83 -16.96 -18.67 2.16
CA SER A 83 -17.28 -18.09 3.47
C SER A 83 -16.00 -17.66 4.16
N PHE A 84 -16.04 -16.55 4.89
CA PHE A 84 -14.89 -16.02 5.63
C PHE A 84 -15.10 -16.19 7.13
N CYS A 85 -14.07 -16.71 7.80
CA CYS A 85 -14.00 -16.81 9.25
C CYS A 85 -12.79 -15.97 9.74
N PRO A 86 -13.03 -14.84 10.43
CA PRO A 86 -11.94 -14.11 11.06
C PRO A 86 -11.23 -15.00 12.06
N ASN A 87 -9.90 -14.91 12.12
CA ASN A 87 -9.17 -15.60 13.17
C ASN A 87 -9.62 -15.12 14.56
N THR A 88 -9.57 -15.99 15.56
CA THR A 88 -9.88 -15.61 16.94
C THR A 88 -8.76 -14.79 17.57
N PRO A 89 -9.05 -13.91 18.56
CA PRO A 89 -8.06 -13.02 19.18
C PRO A 89 -6.83 -13.73 19.77
N ASP A 90 -6.93 -15.01 20.07
CA ASP A 90 -5.85 -15.82 20.65
C ASP A 90 -4.71 -16.16 19.68
N LYS A 91 -4.91 -15.93 18.37
CA LYS A 91 -3.85 -16.09 17.37
C LYS A 91 -3.21 -14.71 17.09
N ALA A 92 -1.93 -14.54 17.38
CA ALA A 92 -1.18 -13.29 17.19
C ALA A 92 -1.25 -12.73 15.75
N GLU A 93 -1.49 -13.58 14.76
CA GLU A 93 -1.62 -13.23 13.34
C GLU A 93 -2.98 -12.65 12.95
N THR A 94 -3.84 -12.35 13.91
CA THR A 94 -5.26 -11.99 13.68
C THR A 94 -5.47 -10.49 13.45
N ILE A 95 -4.60 -9.68 14.03
CA ILE A 95 -4.70 -8.21 13.99
C ILE A 95 -3.73 -7.71 12.94
N PRO A 96 -4.20 -6.94 11.94
CA PRO A 96 -3.29 -6.32 10.99
C PRO A 96 -2.26 -5.46 11.72
N LEU A 97 -1.00 -5.53 11.28
CA LEU A 97 0.03 -4.64 11.81
C LEU A 97 -0.34 -3.19 11.51
N PRO A 98 -0.29 -2.29 12.50
CA PRO A 98 -0.57 -0.88 12.25
C PRO A 98 0.42 -0.32 11.23
N LEU A 99 -0.08 0.55 10.36
CA LEU A 99 0.80 1.21 9.39
C LEU A 99 1.77 2.16 10.13
N PRO A 100 3.07 2.09 9.83
CA PRO A 100 4.05 3.05 10.35
C PRO A 100 3.62 4.49 10.01
N PRO A 101 3.75 5.45 10.92
CA PRO A 101 3.32 6.84 10.72
C PRO A 101 4.29 7.60 9.80
N ILE A 102 4.51 7.05 8.61
CA ILE A 102 5.40 7.57 7.58
C ILE A 102 4.56 7.99 6.37
N LYS A 103 4.56 9.28 6.07
CA LYS A 103 4.00 9.87 4.87
C LYS A 103 5.11 10.05 3.82
N ILE A 104 4.82 9.67 2.58
CA ILE A 104 5.77 9.73 1.47
C ILE A 104 5.28 10.78 0.46
N ILE A 105 6.12 11.76 0.11
CA ILE A 105 5.92 12.60 -1.07
C ILE A 105 6.84 12.05 -2.16
N LEU A 106 6.25 11.43 -3.18
CA LEU A 106 7.01 10.83 -4.27
C LEU A 106 6.87 11.67 -5.55
N GLY A 107 7.98 12.21 -6.02
CA GLY A 107 8.05 12.79 -7.36
C GLY A 107 7.66 11.73 -8.38
N PHE A 108 6.66 12.04 -9.21
CA PHE A 108 5.99 11.05 -10.06
C PHE A 108 6.98 10.37 -11.03
N PRO A 109 7.27 9.09 -10.88
CA PRO A 109 8.22 8.37 -11.72
C PRO A 109 7.54 7.85 -12.99
N ARG A 110 8.31 7.22 -13.87
CA ARG A 110 7.75 6.49 -15.03
C ARG A 110 6.73 5.45 -14.56
N PRO A 111 5.60 5.27 -15.28
CA PRO A 111 4.51 4.37 -14.86
C PRO A 111 4.95 2.94 -14.53
N ILE A 112 5.91 2.38 -15.29
CA ILE A 112 6.45 1.03 -15.00
C ILE A 112 7.22 0.99 -13.69
N GLN A 113 8.01 2.02 -13.38
CA GLN A 113 8.72 2.15 -12.11
C GLN A 113 7.74 2.42 -10.96
N LEU A 114 6.70 3.22 -11.20
CA LEU A 114 5.66 3.50 -10.21
C LEU A 114 5.01 2.22 -9.67
N ARG A 115 4.62 1.29 -10.56
CA ARG A 115 4.06 0.00 -10.16
C ARG A 115 4.97 -0.75 -9.19
N ARG A 116 6.27 -0.84 -9.50
CA ARG A 116 7.25 -1.52 -8.63
C ARG A 116 7.41 -0.80 -7.30
N ALA A 117 7.60 0.51 -7.36
CA ALA A 117 7.78 1.36 -6.19
C ALA A 117 6.63 1.22 -5.19
N LEU A 118 5.39 1.31 -5.67
CA LEU A 118 4.20 1.24 -4.83
C LEU A 118 4.01 -0.14 -4.21
N ARG A 119 4.17 -1.20 -5.02
CA ARG A 119 4.02 -2.57 -4.53
C ARG A 119 5.07 -2.90 -3.46
N ASP A 120 6.33 -2.56 -3.72
CA ASP A 120 7.41 -2.85 -2.79
C ASP A 120 7.31 -2.01 -1.51
N ALA A 121 6.97 -0.71 -1.62
CA ALA A 121 6.73 0.14 -0.46
C ALA A 121 5.52 -0.32 0.37
N ALA A 122 4.40 -0.68 -0.27
CA ALA A 122 3.21 -1.17 0.43
C ALA A 122 3.49 -2.47 1.19
N SER A 123 4.37 -3.34 0.68
CA SER A 123 4.79 -4.55 1.39
C SER A 123 5.61 -4.27 2.65
N LEU A 124 6.30 -3.14 2.71
CA LEU A 124 7.06 -2.68 3.88
C LEU A 124 6.17 -1.96 4.90
N GLY A 125 5.12 -1.28 4.44
CA GLY A 125 4.19 -0.51 5.26
C GLY A 125 4.57 0.98 5.38
N PHE A 126 3.57 1.83 5.20
CA PHE A 126 3.60 3.29 5.41
C PHE A 126 2.16 3.79 5.53
N SER A 127 1.93 5.01 6.06
CA SER A 127 0.56 5.50 6.28
C SER A 127 -0.05 6.13 5.03
N GLU A 128 0.70 6.93 4.29
CA GLU A 128 0.20 7.69 3.15
C GLU A 128 1.27 7.93 2.09
N ILE A 129 0.87 7.96 0.81
CA ILE A 129 1.73 8.39 -0.29
C ILE A 129 1.06 9.47 -1.13
N VAL A 130 1.76 10.59 -1.34
CA VAL A 130 1.37 11.68 -2.24
C VAL A 130 2.20 11.57 -3.51
N LEU A 131 1.57 11.25 -4.62
CA LEU A 131 2.19 11.20 -5.94
C LEU A 131 2.19 12.61 -6.54
N CYS A 132 3.35 13.20 -6.72
CA CYS A 132 3.50 14.62 -6.95
C CYS A 132 4.18 14.94 -8.29
N GLY A 133 3.62 15.88 -9.05
CA GLY A 133 4.30 16.47 -10.20
C GLY A 133 5.54 17.24 -9.76
N THR A 134 6.65 17.09 -10.49
CA THR A 134 7.91 17.81 -10.25
C THR A 134 8.30 18.66 -11.47
N ASP A 135 9.11 19.70 -11.27
CA ASP A 135 9.53 20.60 -12.34
C ASP A 135 10.29 19.86 -13.46
N LEU A 136 11.08 18.85 -13.10
CA LEU A 136 11.84 18.01 -14.03
C LEU A 136 11.06 16.75 -14.46
N GLY A 137 9.88 16.53 -13.90
CA GLY A 137 9.03 15.37 -14.19
C GLY A 137 8.36 15.47 -15.55
N GLU A 138 8.11 14.33 -16.17
CA GLU A 138 7.40 14.23 -17.45
C GLU A 138 5.88 14.30 -17.20
N ARG A 139 5.24 15.39 -17.62
CA ARG A 139 3.80 15.60 -17.38
C ARG A 139 2.89 14.54 -18.01
N SER A 140 3.36 13.87 -19.06
CA SER A 140 2.63 12.77 -19.71
C SER A 140 2.43 11.56 -18.79
N TYR A 141 3.31 11.35 -17.81
CA TYR A 141 3.22 10.22 -16.87
C TYR A 141 1.99 10.32 -15.98
N LEU A 142 1.62 11.52 -15.53
CA LEU A 142 0.42 11.78 -14.75
C LEU A 142 -0.88 11.45 -15.50
N LYS A 143 -0.83 11.45 -16.84
CA LYS A 143 -1.99 11.17 -17.69
C LYS A 143 -2.03 9.73 -18.23
N SER A 144 -1.09 8.89 -17.82
CA SER A 144 -1.02 7.50 -18.25
C SER A 144 -2.15 6.69 -17.58
N ASN A 145 -2.76 5.78 -18.34
CA ASN A 145 -3.73 4.82 -17.79
C ASN A 145 -3.14 3.97 -16.65
N LEU A 146 -1.82 3.70 -16.70
CA LEU A 146 -1.11 2.98 -15.64
C LEU A 146 -0.95 3.80 -14.34
N SER A 147 -1.40 5.05 -14.36
CA SER A 147 -1.34 5.99 -13.23
C SER A 147 -2.73 6.39 -12.76
N SER A 148 -3.77 5.68 -13.17
CA SER A 148 -5.13 5.93 -12.69
C SER A 148 -5.27 5.57 -11.22
N PRO A 149 -6.20 6.18 -10.47
CA PRO A 149 -6.45 5.83 -9.07
C PRO A 149 -6.71 4.33 -8.86
N GLU A 150 -7.42 3.68 -9.80
CA GLU A 150 -7.73 2.25 -9.75
C GLU A 150 -6.45 1.41 -9.86
N GLU A 151 -5.55 1.76 -10.78
CA GLU A 151 -4.26 1.06 -10.94
C GLU A 151 -3.34 1.29 -9.73
N ILE A 152 -3.30 2.50 -9.17
CA ILE A 152 -2.55 2.79 -7.95
C ILE A 152 -3.05 1.93 -6.79
N LYS A 153 -4.38 1.92 -6.57
CA LYS A 153 -5.01 1.06 -5.55
C LYS A 153 -4.64 -0.41 -5.75
N LYS A 154 -4.67 -0.89 -6.98
CA LYS A 154 -4.29 -2.27 -7.32
C LYS A 154 -2.83 -2.56 -6.96
N TYR A 155 -1.90 -1.65 -7.26
CA TYR A 155 -0.48 -1.85 -6.92
C TYR A 155 -0.24 -1.88 -5.42
N LEU A 156 -0.94 -1.05 -4.66
CA LEU A 156 -0.88 -1.07 -3.19
C LEU A 156 -1.48 -2.36 -2.62
N LEU A 157 -2.64 -2.80 -3.16
CA LEU A 157 -3.26 -4.09 -2.78
C LEU A 157 -2.36 -5.28 -3.08
N ASP A 158 -1.67 -5.29 -4.22
CA ASP A 158 -0.67 -6.33 -4.55
C ASP A 158 0.44 -6.40 -3.48
N GLY A 159 0.93 -5.24 -3.05
CA GLY A 159 1.99 -5.15 -2.03
C GLY A 159 1.55 -5.65 -0.67
N ILE A 160 0.42 -5.15 -0.15
CA ILE A 160 -0.08 -5.57 1.17
C ILE A 160 -0.51 -7.04 1.17
N SER A 161 -1.09 -7.54 0.08
CA SER A 161 -1.44 -8.95 -0.09
C SER A 161 -0.20 -9.85 -0.04
N GLN A 162 0.90 -9.43 -0.67
CA GLN A 162 2.17 -10.15 -0.60
C GLN A 162 2.76 -10.14 0.82
N ALA A 163 2.59 -9.06 1.56
CA ALA A 163 3.01 -8.94 2.96
C ALA A 163 2.10 -9.68 3.95
N GLY A 164 0.98 -10.25 3.51
CA GLY A 164 0.00 -10.90 4.38
C GLY A 164 -0.77 -9.92 5.26
N GLN A 165 -0.90 -8.66 4.82
CA GLN A 165 -1.53 -7.57 5.56
C GLN A 165 -2.83 -7.12 4.88
N THR A 166 -3.67 -6.38 5.61
CA THR A 166 -4.97 -5.91 5.13
C THR A 166 -5.12 -4.39 5.14
N LEU A 167 -4.28 -3.66 5.91
CA LEU A 167 -4.36 -2.21 5.99
C LEU A 167 -3.78 -1.57 4.73
N LEU A 168 -4.64 -0.89 3.97
CA LEU A 168 -4.27 -0.19 2.75
C LEU A 168 -3.77 1.21 3.09
N PRO A 169 -2.54 1.59 2.69
CA PRO A 169 -2.07 2.96 2.82
C PRO A 169 -2.94 3.95 2.03
N ASP A 170 -3.13 5.15 2.55
CA ASP A 170 -3.78 6.22 1.81
C ASP A 170 -2.93 6.71 0.65
N PHE A 171 -3.57 7.19 -0.41
CA PHE A 171 -2.86 7.80 -1.53
C PHE A 171 -3.60 8.99 -2.12
N SER A 172 -2.84 9.96 -2.60
CA SER A 172 -3.36 11.14 -3.25
C SER A 172 -2.44 11.62 -4.37
N PHE A 173 -2.95 12.55 -5.18
CA PHE A 173 -2.22 13.13 -6.29
C PHE A 173 -2.15 14.64 -6.12
N CYS A 174 -0.97 15.20 -6.40
CA CYS A 174 -0.76 16.64 -6.46
C CYS A 174 -0.12 17.05 -7.78
N SER A 175 -0.51 18.17 -8.33
CA SER A 175 0.05 18.68 -9.58
C SER A 175 1.46 19.25 -9.41
N SER A 176 1.84 19.60 -8.17
CA SER A 176 3.13 20.23 -7.84
C SER A 176 3.51 20.03 -6.38
N ILE A 177 4.81 20.22 -6.10
CA ILE A 177 5.33 20.20 -4.72
C ILE A 177 4.63 21.24 -3.83
N LYS A 178 4.33 22.42 -4.35
CA LYS A 178 3.65 23.48 -3.61
C LYS A 178 2.26 23.06 -3.14
N GLU A 179 1.54 22.29 -3.96
CA GLU A 179 0.22 21.75 -3.61
C GLU A 179 0.36 20.69 -2.51
N ALA A 180 1.27 19.72 -2.67
CA ALA A 180 1.54 18.70 -1.66
C ALA A 180 1.91 19.27 -0.29
N LEU A 181 2.73 20.33 -0.27
CA LEU A 181 3.16 20.98 0.96
C LEU A 181 2.05 21.85 1.59
N LYS A 182 1.13 22.38 0.79
CA LYS A 182 -0.05 23.09 1.30
C LYS A 182 -0.97 22.15 2.08
N ASP A 183 -1.15 20.93 1.62
CA ASP A 183 -1.97 19.94 2.32
C ASP A 183 -1.33 19.52 3.65
N LEU A 184 -0.01 19.38 3.71
CA LEU A 184 0.73 19.18 4.97
C LEU A 184 0.51 20.32 5.97
N LYS A 185 0.51 21.57 5.50
CA LYS A 185 0.23 22.75 6.37
C LYS A 185 -1.19 22.74 6.89
N ALA A 186 -2.15 22.45 6.01
CA ALA A 186 -3.57 22.40 6.38
C ALA A 186 -3.84 21.34 7.46
N ALA A 187 -3.13 20.23 7.40
CA ALA A 187 -3.18 19.16 8.40
C ALA A 187 -2.45 19.49 9.72
N SER A 188 -1.84 20.68 9.85
CA SER A 188 -1.04 21.08 11.03
C SER A 188 0.03 20.06 11.41
N PHE A 189 0.69 19.46 10.41
CA PHE A 189 1.70 18.41 10.59
C PHE A 189 2.85 18.90 11.48
N LYS A 190 3.12 18.19 12.57
CA LYS A 190 4.17 18.51 13.57
C LYS A 190 5.35 17.53 13.57
N GLY A 191 5.33 16.57 12.70
CA GLY A 191 6.36 15.52 12.63
C GLY A 191 7.67 15.97 11.99
N SER A 192 8.62 15.06 11.95
CA SER A 192 9.89 15.26 11.24
C SER A 192 9.69 15.28 9.72
N LYS A 193 10.50 16.09 9.03
CA LYS A 193 10.45 16.27 7.58
C LYS A 193 11.82 16.02 6.96
N VAL A 194 11.90 15.00 6.12
CA VAL A 194 13.12 14.53 5.47
C VAL A 194 13.02 14.74 3.96
N LEU A 195 14.01 15.40 3.37
CA LEU A 195 14.21 15.48 1.93
C LEU A 195 15.32 14.50 1.52
N LEU A 196 14.99 13.47 0.78
CA LEU A 196 16.02 12.58 0.24
C LEU A 196 16.65 13.21 -0.99
N ASP A 197 17.95 13.43 -0.96
CA ASP A 197 18.66 14.11 -2.03
C ASP A 197 20.07 13.55 -2.21
N ILE A 198 20.70 13.93 -3.34
CA ILE A 198 22.06 13.58 -3.71
C ILE A 198 22.96 14.77 -3.39
N GLY A 199 23.96 14.56 -2.56
CA GLY A 199 24.90 15.60 -2.12
C GLY A 199 25.65 15.22 -0.87
N ASP A 200 26.39 16.19 -0.34
CA ASP A 200 27.11 16.04 0.94
C ASP A 200 26.18 16.35 2.11
N PHE A 201 25.24 15.43 2.34
CA PHE A 201 24.26 15.49 3.41
C PHE A 201 24.49 14.35 4.41
N PRO A 202 24.00 14.49 5.66
CA PRO A 202 23.98 13.39 6.62
C PRO A 202 23.36 12.12 6.03
N SER A 203 23.89 10.96 6.40
CA SER A 203 23.31 9.69 5.95
C SER A 203 21.93 9.49 6.57
N LEU A 204 20.97 9.01 5.77
CA LEU A 204 19.63 8.66 6.27
C LEU A 204 19.69 7.61 7.39
N SER A 205 20.73 6.77 7.41
CA SER A 205 20.95 5.80 8.48
C SER A 205 21.16 6.42 9.87
N THR A 206 21.48 7.71 9.95
CA THR A 206 21.62 8.42 11.22
C THR A 206 20.33 9.07 11.71
N PHE A 207 19.30 9.09 10.87
CA PHE A 207 18.02 9.68 11.23
C PHE A 207 17.26 8.83 12.25
N LYS A 208 16.69 9.49 13.25
CA LYS A 208 15.86 8.88 14.29
C LYS A 208 14.59 9.71 14.51
N MET A 209 13.44 9.06 14.50
CA MET A 209 12.17 9.65 14.92
C MET A 209 12.12 9.74 16.45
N LYS A 210 11.44 10.74 16.96
CA LYS A 210 11.04 10.73 18.38
C LYS A 210 9.88 9.77 18.58
N LYS A 211 9.76 9.20 19.77
CA LYS A 211 8.68 8.26 20.09
C LYS A 211 7.30 8.91 19.88
N GLY A 212 6.45 8.27 19.09
CA GLY A 212 5.11 8.77 18.78
C GLY A 212 5.08 9.93 17.77
N GLU A 213 6.20 10.23 17.13
CA GLU A 213 6.28 11.25 16.08
C GLU A 213 5.86 10.67 14.72
N GLU A 214 5.31 11.51 13.87
CA GLU A 214 5.07 11.23 12.46
C GLU A 214 6.28 11.69 11.62
N LEU A 215 6.47 11.08 10.48
CA LEU A 215 7.53 11.44 9.53
C LEU A 215 6.92 11.72 8.15
N THR A 216 7.35 12.80 7.52
CA THR A 216 7.18 12.98 6.07
C THR A 216 8.54 12.88 5.39
N ILE A 217 8.67 11.96 4.42
CA ILE A 217 9.85 11.85 3.56
C ILE A 217 9.49 12.23 2.12
N ALA A 218 10.29 13.11 1.50
CA ALA A 218 10.17 13.47 0.10
C ALA A 218 11.27 12.81 -0.72
N ILE A 219 10.90 12.13 -1.82
CA ILE A 219 11.78 11.39 -2.72
C ILE A 219 11.51 11.85 -4.16
N GLY A 220 12.54 12.29 -4.87
CA GLY A 220 12.42 12.84 -6.22
C GLY A 220 12.07 11.81 -7.30
N SER A 221 11.63 12.32 -8.44
CA SER A 221 11.55 11.53 -9.68
C SER A 221 12.97 11.17 -10.17
N GLU A 222 13.07 10.52 -11.32
CA GLU A 222 14.36 10.07 -11.90
C GLU A 222 15.39 11.19 -12.13
N ARG A 223 14.93 12.44 -12.23
CA ARG A 223 15.79 13.60 -12.40
C ARG A 223 16.06 14.39 -11.11
N GLY A 224 15.58 13.87 -9.97
CA GLY A 224 15.71 14.51 -8.65
C GLY A 224 14.93 15.81 -8.54
N TRP A 225 15.43 16.74 -7.75
CA TRP A 225 14.81 18.01 -7.42
C TRP A 225 15.52 19.18 -8.12
N THR A 226 14.77 20.19 -8.56
CA THR A 226 15.35 21.48 -8.95
C THR A 226 15.78 22.27 -7.72
N GLN A 227 16.62 23.30 -7.91
CA GLN A 227 17.01 24.18 -6.83
C GLN A 227 15.80 24.88 -6.19
N ASN A 228 14.85 25.33 -7.01
CA ASN A 228 13.62 25.97 -6.53
C ASN A 228 12.73 25.02 -5.70
N GLU A 229 12.66 23.75 -6.08
CA GLU A 229 11.95 22.73 -5.28
C GLU A 229 12.64 22.49 -3.93
N ARG A 230 13.97 22.39 -3.91
CA ARG A 230 14.77 22.29 -2.66
C ARG A 230 14.49 23.46 -1.72
N GLU A 231 14.56 24.68 -2.24
CA GLU A 231 14.27 25.89 -1.46
C GLU A 231 12.85 25.89 -0.91
N THR A 232 11.88 25.42 -1.71
CA THR A 232 10.50 25.24 -1.27
C THR A 232 10.40 24.24 -0.13
N PHE A 233 11.05 23.08 -0.21
CA PHE A 233 11.10 22.10 0.88
C PHE A 233 11.76 22.67 2.14
N PHE A 234 12.90 23.38 1.98
CA PHE A 234 13.61 23.97 3.12
C PHE A 234 12.78 25.03 3.84
N SER A 235 12.04 25.86 3.09
CA SER A 235 11.13 26.85 3.69
C SER A 235 10.02 26.21 4.51
N GLU A 236 9.71 24.93 4.25
CA GLU A 236 8.73 24.13 4.99
C GLU A 236 9.35 23.27 6.10
N GLY A 237 10.66 23.45 6.36
CA GLY A 237 11.36 22.78 7.44
C GLY A 237 11.83 21.35 7.11
N PHE A 238 11.92 20.97 5.85
CA PHE A 238 12.57 19.73 5.45
C PHE A 238 14.09 19.83 5.64
N ILE A 239 14.68 18.72 6.07
CA ILE A 239 16.13 18.56 6.23
C ILE A 239 16.60 17.51 5.24
N SER A 240 17.66 17.82 4.47
CA SER A 240 18.22 16.89 3.50
C SER A 240 19.00 15.77 4.15
N TYR A 241 18.77 14.56 3.65
CA TYR A 241 19.53 13.36 3.98
C TYR A 241 19.93 12.63 2.69
N SER A 242 21.00 11.84 2.76
CA SER A 242 21.55 11.11 1.62
C SER A 242 21.53 9.61 1.87
N MET A 243 21.36 8.84 0.79
CA MET A 243 21.55 7.37 0.77
C MET A 243 22.97 6.98 0.34
N GLY A 244 23.93 7.91 0.45
CA GLY A 244 25.32 7.71 0.07
C GLY A 244 25.63 8.20 -1.35
N LYS A 245 26.81 7.84 -1.87
CA LYS A 245 27.37 8.40 -3.11
C LYS A 245 26.86 7.77 -4.41
N ARG A 246 26.10 6.68 -4.34
CA ARG A 246 25.54 6.02 -5.53
C ARG A 246 24.20 6.61 -5.89
N ILE A 247 24.01 6.91 -7.19
CA ILE A 247 22.73 7.34 -7.71
C ILE A 247 21.82 6.10 -7.77
N LEU A 248 20.73 6.14 -7.04
CA LEU A 248 19.71 5.09 -7.02
C LEU A 248 18.58 5.45 -8.01
N ARG A 249 17.95 4.43 -8.56
CA ARG A 249 16.66 4.61 -9.25
C ARG A 249 15.59 4.96 -8.23
N THR A 250 14.54 5.66 -8.64
CA THR A 250 13.47 6.14 -7.74
C THR A 250 12.84 5.00 -6.93
N GLU A 251 12.51 3.88 -7.57
CA GLU A 251 11.95 2.71 -6.90
C GLU A 251 12.93 2.10 -5.87
N THR A 252 14.23 2.07 -6.20
CA THR A 252 15.27 1.60 -5.29
C THR A 252 15.46 2.58 -4.13
N ALA A 253 15.47 3.88 -4.40
CA ALA A 253 15.60 4.91 -3.38
C ALA A 253 14.44 4.85 -2.39
N LEU A 254 13.20 4.72 -2.88
CA LEU A 254 12.02 4.60 -2.05
C LEU A 254 12.09 3.37 -1.14
N THR A 255 12.29 2.19 -1.72
CA THR A 255 12.32 0.92 -0.96
C THR A 255 13.44 0.92 0.07
N SER A 256 14.66 1.37 -0.33
CA SER A 256 15.81 1.41 0.57
C SER A 256 15.66 2.45 1.67
N ALA A 257 15.16 3.65 1.36
CA ALA A 257 14.94 4.70 2.35
C ALA A 257 13.89 4.26 3.38
N LEU A 258 12.77 3.69 2.90
CA LEU A 258 11.73 3.18 3.79
C LEU A 258 12.26 2.05 4.68
N SER A 259 13.02 1.11 4.14
CA SER A 259 13.66 0.04 4.91
C SER A 259 14.58 0.57 6.01
N VAL A 260 15.42 1.56 5.69
CA VAL A 260 16.31 2.20 6.67
C VAL A 260 15.50 2.90 7.77
N LEU A 261 14.47 3.63 7.40
CA LEU A 261 13.60 4.32 8.36
C LEU A 261 12.87 3.35 9.29
N LEU A 262 12.31 2.26 8.76
CA LEU A 262 11.62 1.25 9.54
C LEU A 262 12.54 0.54 10.52
N ALA A 263 13.72 0.10 10.06
CA ALA A 263 14.73 -0.56 10.88
C ALA A 263 15.26 0.37 11.98
N ASN A 264 15.59 1.63 11.62
CA ASN A 264 16.16 2.60 12.55
C ASN A 264 15.20 3.03 13.67
N ASN A 265 13.90 2.95 13.42
CA ASN A 265 12.87 3.46 14.34
C ASN A 265 12.04 2.35 15.00
N GLY A 266 12.51 1.08 14.92
CA GLY A 266 11.96 -0.04 15.67
C GLY A 266 10.60 -0.55 15.15
N PHE A 267 10.29 -0.34 13.86
CA PHE A 267 9.08 -0.91 13.24
C PHE A 267 9.28 -2.37 12.79
N TRP A 268 10.49 -2.89 12.83
CA TRP A 268 10.83 -4.27 12.42
C TRP A 268 11.13 -5.20 13.61
N GLY A 269 10.54 -5.00 14.76
CA GLY A 269 10.69 -5.91 15.91
C GLY A 269 10.83 -5.20 17.23
#